data_e90502f32006cb07bee83f36b0cc3e8f
#
_entry.id   e90502f32006cb07bee83f36b0cc3e8f
#
_cell.length_a   1.000
_cell.length_b   1.000
_cell.length_c   1.000
_cell.angle_alpha   90.00
_cell.angle_beta   90.00
_cell.angle_gamma   90.00
#
_symmetry.space_group_name_H-M   'P 1'
#
loop_
_entity.id
_entity.type
_entity.pdbx_description
1 polymer ?
#
loop_
_entity_poly.entity_id
_entity_poly.type
_entity_poly.pdbx_seq_one_letter_code
_entity_poly.pdbx_strand_id
1 'polypeptide(L)'
;MKNNYYFNRSLGNIYLKPSVKSEISSQILYGEKFSIISKSEKWVKIKTSYDRYIGYLKNDKFIKNLKLTHKIFRLKSQVFKKLNNKFVPTNQFRYFASRIVLQNKNVNFIEFDKNQWVKKKDIKKINHVEKHIVTIFKL
;
A
#
# COMPACT_ATOMS: atom_id res chain seq x y z
N MET A 1 17.00 7.75 15.77
CA MET A 1 15.64 7.19 15.64
C MET A 1 15.35 6.89 14.18
N LYS A 2 14.84 5.69 13.93
CA LYS A 2 14.44 5.33 12.57
C LYS A 2 13.09 5.95 12.27
N ASN A 3 13.01 6.75 11.22
CA ASN A 3 11.73 7.23 10.72
C ASN A 3 11.06 6.10 9.95
N ASN A 4 9.79 5.89 10.24
CA ASN A 4 8.97 4.92 9.52
C ASN A 4 8.32 5.60 8.33
N TYR A 5 8.51 5.00 7.18
CA TYR A 5 7.89 5.42 5.93
C TYR A 5 6.92 4.36 5.46
N TYR A 6 5.97 4.78 4.66
CA TYR A 6 4.93 3.90 4.13
C TYR A 6 4.83 4.11 2.63
N PHE A 7 4.74 3.01 1.90
CA PHE A 7 4.68 3.07 0.45
C PHE A 7 3.38 3.73 0.01
N ASN A 8 3.48 4.62 -0.98
CA ASN A 8 2.43 5.55 -1.36
C ASN A 8 1.77 5.26 -2.70
N ARG A 9 2.12 4.15 -3.35
CA ARG A 9 1.54 3.76 -4.63
C ARG A 9 0.93 2.37 -4.54
N SER A 10 0.20 1.98 -5.59
CA SER A 10 -0.50 0.68 -5.60
C SER A 10 0.47 -0.49 -5.46
N LEU A 11 1.58 -0.41 -6.17
CA LEU A 11 2.59 -1.46 -6.22
C LEU A 11 3.91 -0.84 -6.61
N GLY A 12 5.00 -1.26 -5.98
CA GLY A 12 6.34 -0.83 -6.33
C GLY A 12 7.26 -2.01 -6.48
N ASN A 13 8.28 -1.86 -7.31
CA ASN A 13 9.33 -2.86 -7.47
C ASN A 13 10.49 -2.53 -6.56
N ILE A 14 10.97 -3.53 -5.85
CA ILE A 14 12.21 -3.44 -5.08
C ILE A 14 13.31 -4.07 -5.91
N TYR A 15 14.31 -3.27 -6.26
CA TYR A 15 15.40 -3.69 -7.13
C TYR A 15 16.60 -4.15 -6.30
N LEU A 16 17.36 -5.07 -6.86
CA LEU A 16 18.59 -5.56 -6.24
C LEU A 16 19.66 -4.48 -6.19
N LYS A 17 19.72 -3.63 -7.22
CA LYS A 17 20.65 -2.51 -7.35
C LYS A 17 19.90 -1.23 -7.69
N PRO A 18 20.49 -0.04 -7.46
CA PRO A 18 19.83 1.22 -7.76
C PRO A 18 19.83 1.54 -9.26
N SER A 19 19.15 0.73 -10.04
CA SER A 19 19.03 0.87 -11.48
C SER A 19 17.77 0.20 -11.99
N VAL A 20 17.08 0.83 -12.93
CA VAL A 20 15.89 0.24 -13.57
C VAL A 20 16.25 -1.00 -14.41
N LYS A 21 17.53 -1.16 -14.75
CA LYS A 21 18.04 -2.35 -15.45
C LYS A 21 18.36 -3.49 -14.52
N SER A 22 18.34 -3.24 -13.21
CA SER A 22 18.60 -4.25 -12.20
C SER A 22 17.47 -5.26 -12.14
N GLU A 23 17.80 -6.45 -11.67
CA GLU A 23 16.83 -7.46 -11.34
C GLU A 23 15.86 -6.95 -10.29
N ILE A 24 14.57 -7.24 -10.47
CA ILE A 24 13.53 -6.97 -9.48
C ILE A 24 13.56 -8.15 -8.51
N SER A 25 13.83 -7.87 -7.25
CA SER A 25 14.00 -8.92 -6.26
C SER A 25 12.77 -9.10 -5.38
N SER A 26 11.91 -8.08 -5.27
CA SER A 26 10.68 -8.16 -4.50
C SER A 26 9.74 -7.02 -4.92
N GLN A 27 8.58 -6.96 -4.29
CA GLN A 27 7.61 -5.90 -4.52
C GLN A 27 7.10 -5.37 -3.20
N ILE A 28 6.59 -4.13 -3.22
CA ILE A 28 6.03 -3.47 -2.05
C ILE A 28 4.64 -2.94 -2.40
N LEU A 29 3.72 -3.05 -1.47
CA LEU A 29 2.33 -2.65 -1.64
C LEU A 29 2.03 -1.36 -0.89
N TYR A 30 0.94 -0.71 -1.29
CA TYR A 30 0.47 0.50 -0.62
C TYR A 30 0.35 0.28 0.88
N GLY A 31 0.87 1.23 1.65
CA GLY A 31 0.79 1.20 3.10
C GLY A 31 1.79 0.28 3.78
N GLU A 32 2.63 -0.44 3.04
CA GLU A 32 3.70 -1.22 3.65
C GLU A 32 4.75 -0.31 4.27
N LYS A 33 5.14 -0.66 5.48
CA LYS A 33 6.12 0.11 6.27
C LYS A 33 7.54 -0.31 5.94
N PHE A 34 8.42 0.68 5.85
CA PHE A 34 9.84 0.43 5.66
C PHE A 34 10.67 1.54 6.31
N SER A 35 11.94 1.28 6.50
CA SER A 35 12.91 2.28 6.92
C SER A 35 13.86 2.55 5.77
N ILE A 36 14.40 3.77 5.73
CA ILE A 36 15.39 4.17 4.74
C ILE A 36 16.78 4.02 5.36
N ILE A 37 17.64 3.23 4.71
CA ILE A 37 19.01 3.00 5.14
C ILE A 37 19.90 4.12 4.59
N SER A 38 19.75 4.43 3.30
CA SER A 38 20.48 5.51 2.63
C SER A 38 19.67 6.00 1.45
N LYS A 39 19.93 7.21 1.01
CA LYS A 39 19.23 7.75 -0.15
C LYS A 39 20.12 8.62 -1.00
N SER A 40 19.87 8.58 -2.29
CA SER A 40 20.37 9.51 -3.28
C SER A 40 19.19 10.28 -3.87
N GLU A 41 19.46 11.13 -4.85
CA GLU A 41 18.39 11.89 -5.50
C GLU A 41 17.32 11.00 -6.13
N LYS A 42 17.73 9.91 -6.79
CA LYS A 42 16.81 9.07 -7.57
C LYS A 42 16.44 7.75 -6.88
N TRP A 43 17.19 7.33 -5.89
CA TRP A 43 17.04 6.00 -5.28
C TRP A 43 17.11 6.06 -3.77
N VAL A 44 16.38 5.15 -3.13
CA VAL A 44 16.51 4.91 -1.70
C VAL A 44 16.79 3.44 -1.46
N LYS A 45 17.75 3.18 -0.56
CA LYS A 45 17.97 1.83 -0.06
C LYS A 45 17.09 1.65 1.17
N ILE A 46 16.24 0.64 1.14
CA ILE A 46 15.23 0.44 2.17
C ILE A 46 15.37 -0.91 2.82
N LYS A 47 14.75 -1.02 3.99
CA LYS A 47 14.52 -2.28 4.68
C LYS A 47 13.04 -2.36 5.04
N THR A 48 12.35 -3.36 4.51
CA THR A 48 10.93 -3.55 4.82
C THR A 48 10.76 -4.01 6.25
N SER A 49 9.68 -3.57 6.90
CA SER A 49 9.48 -3.87 8.32
C SER A 49 8.96 -5.28 8.53
N TYR A 50 8.13 -5.77 7.64
CA TYR A 50 7.48 -7.07 7.81
C TYR A 50 8.46 -8.24 7.65
N ASP A 51 9.16 -8.29 6.51
CA ASP A 51 10.05 -9.41 6.18
C ASP A 51 11.52 -9.02 6.20
N ARG A 52 11.84 -7.81 6.62
CA ARG A 52 13.21 -7.29 6.72
C ARG A 52 14.00 -7.38 5.42
N TYR A 53 13.31 -7.26 4.31
CA TYR A 53 13.92 -7.31 3.00
C TYR A 53 14.66 -6.01 2.70
N ILE A 54 15.89 -6.12 2.19
CA ILE A 54 16.72 -4.95 1.83
C ILE A 54 16.83 -4.87 0.31
N GLY A 55 16.60 -3.68 -0.22
CA GLY A 55 16.72 -3.43 -1.65
C GLY A 55 16.52 -1.96 -1.95
N TYR A 56 16.32 -1.65 -3.23
CA TYR A 56 16.26 -0.28 -3.71
C TYR A 56 14.89 0.04 -4.31
N LEU A 57 14.35 1.19 -3.90
CA LEU A 57 13.17 1.80 -4.49
C LEU A 57 13.55 3.08 -5.21
N LYS A 58 12.82 3.41 -6.26
CA LYS A 58 12.89 4.77 -6.81
C LYS A 58 12.45 5.74 -5.74
N ASN A 59 13.20 6.85 -5.59
CA ASN A 59 12.86 7.87 -4.61
C ASN A 59 11.51 8.51 -4.95
N ASP A 60 10.73 8.80 -3.92
CA ASP A 60 9.41 9.37 -4.05
C ASP A 60 9.04 10.09 -2.75
N LYS A 61 7.91 10.75 -2.74
CA LYS A 61 7.36 11.39 -1.54
C LYS A 61 6.59 10.35 -0.75
N PHE A 62 7.31 9.50 -0.04
CA PHE A 62 6.70 8.46 0.79
C PHE A 62 5.93 9.08 1.95
N ILE A 63 4.91 8.37 2.42
CA ILE A 63 4.08 8.82 3.53
C ILE A 63 4.83 8.55 4.84
N LYS A 64 4.78 9.52 5.76
CA LYS A 64 5.41 9.39 7.08
C LYS A 64 4.34 9.19 8.15
N ASN A 65 4.67 8.35 9.14
CA ASN A 65 3.91 8.28 10.40
C ASN A 65 2.42 8.01 10.19
N LEU A 66 2.08 7.01 9.39
CA LEU A 66 0.71 6.57 9.25
C LEU A 66 0.29 5.67 10.41
N LYS A 67 -0.94 5.87 10.87
CA LYS A 67 -1.55 4.98 11.84
C LYS A 67 -2.55 4.10 11.09
N LEU A 68 -2.05 3.01 10.53
CA LEU A 68 -2.84 2.11 9.70
C LEU A 68 -3.95 1.44 10.52
N THR A 69 -5.13 1.33 9.95
CA THR A 69 -6.29 0.77 10.65
C THR A 69 -6.86 -0.46 9.96
N HIS A 70 -6.79 -0.50 8.65
CA HIS A 70 -7.44 -1.54 7.84
C HIS A 70 -6.50 -2.04 6.76
N LYS A 71 -6.89 -3.15 6.14
CA LYS A 71 -6.18 -3.72 5.00
C LYS A 71 -7.18 -4.14 3.94
N ILE A 72 -6.71 -4.17 2.70
CA ILE A 72 -7.50 -4.67 1.57
C ILE A 72 -7.60 -6.19 1.71
N PHE A 73 -8.81 -6.71 1.69
CA PHE A 73 -9.10 -8.13 1.87
C PHE A 73 -9.81 -8.71 0.65
N ARG A 74 -9.41 -8.24 -0.53
CA ARG A 74 -9.79 -8.76 -1.85
C ARG A 74 -8.52 -8.82 -2.67
N LEU A 75 -8.47 -9.69 -3.66
CA LEU A 75 -7.30 -9.76 -4.53
C LEU A 75 -7.01 -8.40 -5.15
N LYS A 76 -8.05 -7.67 -5.52
CA LYS A 76 -7.94 -6.39 -6.18
C LYS A 76 -9.17 -5.55 -5.84
N SER A 77 -8.93 -4.35 -5.33
CA SER A 77 -9.99 -3.40 -4.99
C SER A 77 -9.85 -2.14 -5.82
N GLN A 78 -10.91 -1.77 -6.50
CA GLN A 78 -10.96 -0.55 -7.32
C GLN A 78 -10.89 0.68 -6.42
N VAL A 79 -10.07 1.65 -6.82
CA VAL A 79 -10.05 2.97 -6.19
C VAL A 79 -11.04 3.88 -6.91
N PHE A 80 -11.88 4.56 -6.14
CA PHE A 80 -12.86 5.52 -6.61
C PHE A 80 -12.49 6.92 -6.18
N LYS A 81 -12.98 7.90 -6.91
CA LYS A 81 -12.98 9.30 -6.48
C LYS A 81 -14.42 9.77 -6.35
N LYS A 82 -14.65 10.75 -5.48
CA LYS A 82 -15.98 11.32 -5.28
C LYS A 82 -16.08 12.63 -6.04
N LEU A 83 -17.01 12.70 -6.99
CA LEU A 83 -17.29 13.89 -7.79
C LEU A 83 -18.79 14.18 -7.71
N ASN A 84 -19.15 15.39 -7.26
CA ASN A 84 -20.57 15.80 -7.16
C ASN A 84 -21.43 14.77 -6.46
N ASN A 85 -20.95 14.25 -5.31
CA ASN A 85 -21.61 13.23 -4.50
C ASN A 85 -21.75 11.85 -5.17
N LYS A 86 -21.04 11.64 -6.28
CA LYS A 86 -21.01 10.34 -6.95
C LYS A 86 -19.62 9.73 -6.86
N PHE A 87 -19.56 8.43 -6.63
CA PHE A 87 -18.30 7.69 -6.65
C PHE A 87 -18.02 7.20 -8.06
N VAL A 88 -16.90 7.66 -8.61
CA VAL A 88 -16.50 7.38 -9.98
C VAL A 88 -15.24 6.52 -9.95
N PRO A 89 -15.20 5.39 -10.67
CA PRO A 89 -14.01 4.56 -10.69
C PRO A 89 -12.84 5.30 -11.33
N THR A 90 -11.66 5.12 -10.73
CA THR A 90 -10.40 5.56 -11.32
C THR A 90 -9.78 4.38 -12.07
N ASN A 91 -8.61 4.61 -12.67
CA ASN A 91 -7.85 3.50 -13.25
C ASN A 91 -6.88 2.88 -12.24
N GLN A 92 -6.99 3.22 -10.96
CA GLN A 92 -6.13 2.70 -9.91
C GLN A 92 -6.81 1.61 -9.10
N PHE A 93 -5.99 0.73 -8.56
CA PHE A 93 -6.41 -0.38 -7.72
C PHE A 93 -5.52 -0.47 -6.49
N ARG A 94 -5.99 -1.16 -5.47
CA ARG A 94 -5.17 -1.59 -4.34
C ARG A 94 -5.29 -3.10 -4.23
N TYR A 95 -4.20 -3.75 -3.90
CA TYR A 95 -4.09 -5.20 -3.96
C TYR A 95 -4.20 -5.81 -2.58
N PHE A 96 -4.45 -7.11 -2.52
CA PHE A 96 -4.59 -7.85 -1.27
C PHE A 96 -3.43 -7.56 -0.33
N ALA A 97 -3.75 -7.33 0.95
CA ALA A 97 -2.83 -7.00 2.03
C ALA A 97 -2.29 -5.57 2.02
N SER A 98 -2.60 -4.75 1.01
CA SER A 98 -2.33 -3.31 1.09
C SER A 98 -2.99 -2.74 2.34
N ARG A 99 -2.27 -1.88 3.07
CA ARG A 99 -2.75 -1.32 4.32
C ARG A 99 -3.14 0.14 4.15
N ILE A 100 -4.22 0.51 4.81
CA ILE A 100 -4.80 1.84 4.65
C ILE A 100 -5.20 2.41 6.00
N VAL A 101 -5.39 3.74 6.02
CA VAL A 101 -5.98 4.45 7.15
C VAL A 101 -7.43 4.78 6.79
N LEU A 102 -8.38 4.36 7.62
CA LEU A 102 -9.76 4.77 7.42
C LEU A 102 -9.90 6.20 7.90
N GLN A 103 -10.03 7.15 6.97
CA GLN A 103 -10.16 8.57 7.28
C GLN A 103 -11.61 9.01 7.39
N ASN A 104 -12.41 8.68 6.39
CA ASN A 104 -13.83 8.98 6.36
C ASN A 104 -14.60 7.78 5.85
N LYS A 105 -15.86 7.68 6.21
CA LYS A 105 -16.70 6.60 5.72
C LYS A 105 -18.04 7.11 5.24
N ASN A 106 -18.53 6.47 4.21
CA ASN A 106 -19.86 6.57 3.68
C ASN A 106 -20.55 5.21 3.91
N VAL A 107 -21.79 5.05 3.50
CA VAL A 107 -22.51 3.78 3.70
C VAL A 107 -21.77 2.60 3.06
N ASN A 108 -21.29 2.76 1.83
CA ASN A 108 -20.68 1.68 1.06
C ASN A 108 -19.20 1.89 0.74
N PHE A 109 -18.64 3.04 1.07
CA PHE A 109 -17.27 3.43 0.72
C PHE A 109 -16.52 3.96 1.91
N ILE A 110 -15.20 3.80 1.91
CA ILE A 110 -14.34 4.46 2.87
C ILE A 110 -13.27 5.26 2.13
N GLU A 111 -12.91 6.41 2.68
CA GLU A 111 -11.81 7.22 2.17
C GLU A 111 -10.55 6.86 2.94
N PHE A 112 -9.50 6.53 2.19
CA PHE A 112 -8.22 6.14 2.81
C PHE A 112 -7.11 7.15 2.54
N ASP A 113 -7.30 8.06 1.59
CA ASP A 113 -6.42 9.16 1.30
C ASP A 113 -7.27 10.24 0.64
N LYS A 114 -6.69 11.41 0.38
CA LYS A 114 -7.44 12.55 -0.16
C LYS A 114 -8.19 12.15 -1.44
N ASN A 115 -9.50 12.12 -1.33
CA ASN A 115 -10.44 11.71 -2.40
C ASN A 115 -10.07 10.39 -3.08
N GLN A 116 -9.52 9.47 -2.30
CA GLN A 116 -9.30 8.10 -2.74
C GLN A 116 -10.12 7.17 -1.85
N TRP A 117 -11.03 6.44 -2.50
CA TRP A 117 -12.04 5.64 -1.83
C TRP A 117 -11.99 4.20 -2.32
N VAL A 118 -12.27 3.26 -1.43
CA VAL A 118 -12.50 1.86 -1.79
C VAL A 118 -13.82 1.41 -1.19
N LYS A 119 -14.37 0.32 -1.72
CA LYS A 119 -15.61 -0.24 -1.19
C LYS A 119 -15.39 -0.78 0.21
N LYS A 120 -16.29 -0.44 1.10
CA LYS A 120 -16.24 -0.90 2.49
C LYS A 120 -16.17 -2.43 2.61
N LYS A 121 -16.85 -3.15 1.71
CA LYS A 121 -16.84 -4.62 1.73
C LYS A 121 -15.49 -5.24 1.38
N ASP A 122 -14.57 -4.45 0.80
CA ASP A 122 -13.27 -4.94 0.36
C ASP A 122 -12.20 -4.84 1.43
N ILE A 123 -12.53 -4.33 2.63
CA ILE A 123 -11.54 -4.10 3.68
C ILE A 123 -11.89 -4.85 4.96
N LYS A 124 -10.86 -5.12 5.76
CA LYS A 124 -10.96 -5.67 7.11
C LYS A 124 -10.02 -4.92 8.03
N LYS A 125 -10.30 -4.95 9.32
CA LYS A 125 -9.38 -4.39 10.31
C LYS A 125 -8.05 -5.14 10.27
N ILE A 126 -6.96 -4.43 10.54
CA ILE A 126 -5.62 -5.01 10.50
C ILE A 126 -5.49 -6.23 11.42
N ASN A 127 -6.14 -6.18 12.57
CA ASN A 127 -6.08 -7.29 13.54
C ASN A 127 -6.98 -8.49 13.14
N HIS A 128 -7.65 -8.41 11.99
CA HIS A 128 -8.43 -9.55 11.50
C HIS A 128 -7.50 -10.73 11.21
N VAL A 129 -7.85 -11.89 11.75
CA VAL A 129 -7.02 -13.10 11.60
C VAL A 129 -7.07 -13.58 10.16
N GLU A 130 -5.91 -13.77 9.54
CA GLU A 130 -5.79 -14.14 8.14
C GLU A 130 -5.83 -15.65 7.90
N LYS A 131 -6.38 -16.41 8.83
CA LYS A 131 -6.50 -17.87 8.66
C LYS A 131 -7.34 -18.28 7.46
N HIS A 132 -8.10 -17.35 6.89
CA HIS A 132 -8.92 -17.59 5.72
C HIS A 132 -8.26 -17.16 4.41
N ILE A 133 -7.01 -16.75 4.46
CA ILE A 133 -6.28 -16.27 3.26
C ILE A 133 -6.27 -17.34 2.16
N VAL A 134 -6.10 -18.59 2.54
CA VAL A 134 -6.10 -19.73 1.60
C VAL A 134 -7.45 -19.82 0.87
N THR A 135 -8.54 -19.56 1.57
CA THR A 135 -9.88 -19.60 0.98
C THR A 135 -10.03 -18.52 -0.08
N ILE A 136 -9.47 -17.33 0.15
CA ILE A 136 -9.53 -16.22 -0.82
C ILE A 136 -8.79 -16.57 -2.10
N PHE A 137 -7.67 -17.26 -2.00
CA PHE A 137 -6.85 -17.61 -3.16
C PHE A 137 -7.26 -18.93 -3.82
N LYS A 138 -8.15 -19.70 -3.23
CA LYS A 138 -8.63 -20.94 -3.80
C LYS A 138 -9.80 -20.79 -4.78
N LEU A 139 -10.08 -19.60 -5.15
CA LEU A 139 -11.16 -19.36 -6.12
C LEU A 139 -10.80 -19.87 -7.54
#